data_e33017b50290557aebd502f497c05c44
#
_entry.id   e33017b50290557aebd502f497c05c44
#
_cell.length_a   1.000
_cell.length_b   1.000
_cell.length_c   1.000
_cell.angle_alpha   90.00
_cell.angle_beta   90.00
_cell.angle_gamma   90.00
#
_symmetry.space_group_name_H-M   'P 1'
#
loop_
_entity.id
_entity.type
_entity.pdbx_description
1 polymer ?
#
loop_
_entity_poly.entity_id
_entity_poly.type
_entity_poly.pdbx_seq_one_letter_code
_entity_poly.pdbx_strand_id
1 'polypeptide(L)'
;MSVFTPRPRRQGGFTLIEIMVVVVIIGVLGALVVPQFMNRPDQAKVTAARSDLKAIATALEMYRLDNFAYPSTPQGLAALVTRPAGRPEPRQWNAQGYLRTLPVDPWGTPYQYLQPGTRSTEGYDLFSLGTDGVPGGEGLAADLGNWQP
;
A
#
# COMPACT_ATOMS: atom_id res chain seq x y z
N MET A 1 -60.63 2.03 -52.52
CA MET A 1 -59.21 2.41 -52.30
C MET A 1 -59.16 3.24 -50.97
N SER A 2 -58.85 2.60 -49.86
CA SER A 2 -58.84 3.24 -48.50
C SER A 2 -57.43 3.78 -48.21
N VAL A 3 -57.31 5.09 -48.18
CA VAL A 3 -56.04 5.78 -47.85
C VAL A 3 -55.81 5.78 -46.38
N PHE A 4 -54.80 5.02 -45.92
CA PHE A 4 -54.41 4.95 -44.54
C PHE A 4 -53.51 6.15 -44.20
N THR A 5 -54.01 7.15 -43.49
CA THR A 5 -53.24 8.30 -42.99
C THR A 5 -52.54 7.94 -41.68
N PRO A 6 -51.18 7.96 -41.61
CA PRO A 6 -50.48 7.72 -40.35
C PRO A 6 -50.67 8.88 -39.38
N ARG A 7 -51.12 8.58 -38.15
CA ARG A 7 -51.23 9.55 -37.05
C ARG A 7 -49.83 10.02 -36.62
N PRO A 8 -49.59 11.33 -36.54
CA PRO A 8 -48.33 11.83 -36.02
C PRO A 8 -48.14 11.42 -34.55
N ARG A 9 -46.98 10.76 -34.25
CA ARG A 9 -46.54 10.50 -32.89
C ARG A 9 -46.28 11.86 -32.22
N ARG A 10 -46.99 12.15 -31.11
CA ARG A 10 -46.68 13.29 -30.25
C ARG A 10 -45.28 13.05 -29.68
N GLN A 11 -44.29 13.82 -30.06
CA GLN A 11 -43.02 13.93 -29.40
C GLN A 11 -43.24 14.76 -28.11
N GLY A 12 -43.28 14.08 -26.97
CA GLY A 12 -43.29 14.73 -25.65
C GLY A 12 -41.88 15.28 -25.39
N GLY A 13 -41.70 16.59 -25.39
CA GLY A 13 -40.48 17.24 -24.94
C GLY A 13 -40.42 17.24 -23.40
N PHE A 14 -39.21 17.15 -22.85
CA PHE A 14 -39.01 17.32 -21.38
C PHE A 14 -39.36 18.74 -20.93
N THR A 15 -40.01 18.87 -19.77
CA THR A 15 -40.28 20.17 -19.16
C THR A 15 -39.02 20.72 -18.49
N LEU A 16 -38.89 22.06 -18.45
CA LEU A 16 -37.73 22.72 -17.80
C LEU A 16 -37.62 22.31 -16.32
N ILE A 17 -38.76 22.16 -15.61
CA ILE A 17 -38.78 21.73 -14.22
C ILE A 17 -38.29 20.30 -14.03
N GLU A 18 -38.58 19.41 -14.97
CA GLU A 18 -38.13 18.00 -14.93
C GLU A 18 -36.61 17.91 -15.00
N ILE A 19 -35.97 18.68 -15.87
CA ILE A 19 -34.52 18.75 -15.95
C ILE A 19 -33.92 19.40 -14.69
N MET A 20 -34.53 20.47 -14.16
CA MET A 20 -34.07 21.11 -12.93
C MET A 20 -34.09 20.14 -11.74
N VAL A 21 -35.14 19.37 -11.57
CA VAL A 21 -35.26 18.37 -10.49
C VAL A 21 -34.21 17.29 -10.64
N VAL A 22 -33.99 16.79 -11.86
CA VAL A 22 -32.95 15.77 -12.11
C VAL A 22 -31.54 16.29 -11.78
N VAL A 23 -31.21 17.52 -12.18
CA VAL A 23 -29.90 18.11 -11.87
C VAL A 23 -29.70 18.29 -10.36
N VAL A 24 -30.74 18.72 -9.64
CA VAL A 24 -30.69 18.85 -8.16
C VAL A 24 -30.47 17.49 -7.51
N ILE A 25 -31.19 16.44 -7.94
CA ILE A 25 -31.03 15.09 -7.38
C ILE A 25 -29.63 14.55 -7.66
N ILE A 26 -29.11 14.69 -8.88
CA ILE A 26 -27.74 14.26 -9.23
C ILE A 26 -26.72 15.06 -8.40
N GLY A 27 -26.92 16.36 -8.21
CA GLY A 27 -26.04 17.18 -7.38
C GLY A 27 -26.00 16.72 -5.93
N VAL A 28 -27.13 16.43 -5.32
CA VAL A 28 -27.23 15.93 -3.93
C VAL A 28 -26.59 14.53 -3.82
N LEU A 29 -26.90 13.62 -4.73
CA LEU A 29 -26.30 12.27 -4.74
C LEU A 29 -24.81 12.31 -4.98
N GLY A 30 -24.32 13.17 -5.89
CA GLY A 30 -22.91 13.37 -6.14
C GLY A 30 -22.15 13.86 -4.90
N ALA A 31 -22.72 14.81 -4.16
CA ALA A 31 -22.11 15.32 -2.94
C ALA A 31 -21.96 14.27 -1.82
N LEU A 32 -22.84 13.25 -1.78
CA LEU A 32 -22.77 12.15 -0.80
C LEU A 32 -21.80 11.04 -1.21
N VAL A 33 -21.62 10.81 -2.50
CA VAL A 33 -20.86 9.68 -3.04
C VAL A 33 -19.37 10.00 -3.20
N VAL A 34 -19.03 11.21 -3.66
CA VAL A 34 -17.63 11.62 -3.95
C VAL A 34 -16.69 11.45 -2.76
N PRO A 35 -17.00 11.84 -1.51
CA PRO A 35 -16.09 11.71 -0.37
C PRO A 35 -15.71 10.26 -0.04
N GLN A 36 -16.57 9.29 -0.34
CA GLN A 36 -16.32 7.88 0.00
C GLN A 36 -15.24 7.21 -0.87
N PHE A 37 -14.98 7.72 -2.06
CA PHE A 37 -13.98 7.17 -2.97
C PHE A 37 -12.59 7.75 -2.79
N MET A 38 -12.44 8.90 -2.15
CA MET A 38 -11.14 9.58 -2.02
C MET A 38 -10.17 8.88 -1.06
N ASN A 39 -10.65 8.12 -0.07
CA ASN A 39 -9.80 7.43 0.93
C ASN A 39 -9.46 5.98 0.57
N ARG A 40 -10.04 5.40 -0.48
CA ARG A 40 -9.79 4.00 -0.85
C ARG A 40 -8.39 3.74 -1.41
N PRO A 41 -7.81 4.62 -2.23
CA PRO A 41 -6.43 4.44 -2.71
C PRO A 41 -5.40 4.40 -1.57
N ASP A 42 -5.60 5.19 -0.53
CA ASP A 42 -4.67 5.27 0.60
C ASP A 42 -4.71 4.03 1.48
N GLN A 43 -5.91 3.49 1.72
CA GLN A 43 -6.05 2.21 2.43
C GLN A 43 -5.45 1.03 1.66
N ALA A 44 -5.55 1.04 0.33
CA ALA A 44 -4.91 0.04 -0.51
C ALA A 44 -3.37 0.10 -0.40
N LYS A 45 -2.80 1.31 -0.35
CA LYS A 45 -1.36 1.51 -0.13
C LYS A 45 -0.91 0.99 1.25
N VAL A 46 -1.64 1.30 2.31
CA VAL A 46 -1.35 0.76 3.66
C VAL A 46 -1.38 -0.77 3.66
N THR A 47 -2.37 -1.36 3.00
CA THR A 47 -2.48 -2.83 2.89
C THR A 47 -1.30 -3.43 2.10
N ALA A 48 -0.89 -2.79 1.01
CA ALA A 48 0.28 -3.20 0.23
C ALA A 48 1.57 -3.10 1.06
N ALA A 49 1.79 -1.98 1.76
CA ALA A 49 2.94 -1.82 2.65
C ALA A 49 3.00 -2.89 3.74
N ARG A 50 1.88 -3.23 4.36
CA ARG A 50 1.81 -4.33 5.35
C ARG A 50 2.13 -5.70 4.74
N SER A 51 1.72 -5.95 3.50
CA SER A 51 2.06 -7.17 2.78
C SER A 51 3.55 -7.27 2.49
N ASP A 52 4.17 -6.17 2.06
CA ASP A 52 5.61 -6.09 1.81
C ASP A 52 6.41 -6.29 3.10
N LEU A 53 6.01 -5.65 4.20
CA LEU A 53 6.63 -5.85 5.52
C LEU A 53 6.62 -7.32 5.93
N LYS A 54 5.51 -8.04 5.72
CA LYS A 54 5.43 -9.49 6.00
C LYS A 54 6.35 -10.30 5.09
N ALA A 55 6.45 -9.95 3.81
CA ALA A 55 7.34 -10.64 2.89
C ALA A 55 8.82 -10.43 3.27
N ILE A 56 9.21 -9.20 3.62
CA ILE A 56 10.56 -8.89 4.09
C ILE A 56 10.86 -9.59 5.42
N ALA A 57 9.91 -9.58 6.37
CA ALA A 57 10.04 -10.29 7.64
C ALA A 57 10.26 -11.79 7.43
N THR A 58 9.50 -12.42 6.53
CA THR A 58 9.70 -13.83 6.17
C THR A 58 11.10 -14.09 5.60
N ALA A 59 11.62 -13.20 4.75
CA ALA A 59 12.97 -13.31 4.21
C ALA A 59 14.04 -13.12 5.29
N LEU A 60 13.83 -12.22 6.25
CA LEU A 60 14.71 -12.05 7.43
C LEU A 60 14.74 -13.31 8.30
N GLU A 61 13.60 -13.97 8.51
CA GLU A 61 13.54 -15.24 9.22
C GLU A 61 14.31 -16.34 8.50
N MET A 62 14.15 -16.47 7.18
CA MET A 62 14.92 -17.42 6.37
C MET A 62 16.43 -17.14 6.46
N TYR A 63 16.82 -15.86 6.36
CA TYR A 63 18.21 -15.45 6.54
C TYR A 63 18.75 -15.88 7.91
N ARG A 64 17.99 -15.66 8.99
CA ARG A 64 18.36 -16.04 10.35
C ARG A 64 18.50 -17.56 10.51
N LEU A 65 17.62 -18.35 9.91
CA LEU A 65 17.68 -19.81 9.96
C LEU A 65 18.99 -20.33 9.36
N ASP A 66 19.42 -19.77 8.22
CA ASP A 66 20.64 -20.19 7.54
C ASP A 66 21.91 -19.65 8.24
N ASN A 67 21.86 -18.42 8.73
CA ASN A 67 23.05 -17.70 9.20
C ASN A 67 23.15 -17.59 10.74
N PHE A 68 22.10 -18.05 11.48
CA PHE A 68 21.99 -18.03 12.94
C PHE A 68 21.95 -16.61 13.56
N ALA A 69 21.83 -15.59 12.75
CA ALA A 69 21.70 -14.19 13.15
C ALA A 69 20.96 -13.40 12.07
N TYR A 70 20.31 -12.32 12.46
CA TYR A 70 19.81 -11.33 11.50
C TYR A 70 20.96 -10.50 10.92
N PRO A 71 20.78 -9.89 9.74
CA PRO A 71 21.73 -8.89 9.25
C PRO A 71 21.89 -7.75 10.27
N SER A 72 23.08 -7.21 10.40
CA SER A 72 23.27 -6.00 11.21
C SER A 72 22.69 -4.77 10.53
N THR A 73 22.40 -3.70 11.27
CA THR A 73 21.92 -2.43 10.70
C THR A 73 22.79 -1.92 9.53
N PRO A 74 24.15 -1.95 9.60
CA PRO A 74 24.98 -1.58 8.45
C PRO A 74 24.85 -2.50 7.24
N GLN A 75 24.55 -3.78 7.44
CA GLN A 75 24.28 -4.72 6.34
C GLN A 75 22.90 -4.48 5.72
N GLY A 76 21.95 -4.07 6.55
CA GLY A 76 20.62 -3.68 6.14
C GLY A 76 19.84 -4.76 5.40
N LEU A 77 18.74 -4.37 4.78
CA LEU A 77 17.91 -5.26 3.97
C LEU A 77 18.61 -5.70 2.66
N ALA A 78 19.65 -5.00 2.23
CA ALA A 78 20.44 -5.39 1.06
C ALA A 78 21.04 -6.81 1.23
N ALA A 79 21.29 -7.23 2.47
CA ALA A 79 21.73 -8.59 2.80
C ALA A 79 20.77 -9.70 2.36
N LEU A 80 19.49 -9.38 2.12
CA LEU A 80 18.50 -10.33 1.62
C LEU A 80 18.58 -10.55 0.10
N VAL A 81 19.20 -9.63 -0.61
CA VAL A 81 19.33 -9.69 -2.09
C VAL A 81 20.75 -10.07 -2.52
N THR A 82 21.76 -9.56 -1.82
CA THR A 82 23.18 -9.80 -2.11
C THR A 82 23.89 -10.22 -0.85
N ARG A 83 24.90 -11.11 -1.00
CA ARG A 83 25.71 -11.52 0.15
C ARG A 83 26.36 -10.31 0.80
N PRO A 84 26.06 -10.01 2.07
CA PRO A 84 26.60 -8.83 2.73
C PRO A 84 28.08 -9.01 3.06
N ALA A 85 28.83 -7.90 3.02
CA ALA A 85 30.15 -7.80 3.60
C ALA A 85 30.08 -7.39 5.08
N GLY A 86 31.18 -7.54 5.80
CA GLY A 86 31.28 -7.11 7.19
C GLY A 86 30.76 -8.13 8.19
N ARG A 87 30.56 -7.68 9.43
CA ARG A 87 30.15 -8.56 10.54
C ARG A 87 28.70 -8.29 10.97
N PRO A 88 27.95 -9.35 11.39
CA PRO A 88 28.33 -10.77 11.38
C PRO A 88 28.47 -11.31 9.96
N GLU A 89 29.51 -12.09 9.68
CA GLU A 89 29.66 -12.75 8.38
C GLU A 89 28.62 -13.88 8.27
N PRO A 90 27.84 -13.93 7.15
CA PRO A 90 26.83 -14.96 6.97
C PRO A 90 27.49 -16.33 6.79
N ARG A 91 27.05 -17.32 7.57
CA ARG A 91 27.63 -18.68 7.56
C ARG A 91 27.20 -19.49 6.33
N GLN A 92 25.92 -19.44 5.99
CA GLN A 92 25.32 -20.19 4.88
C GLN A 92 24.39 -19.27 4.08
N TRP A 93 24.97 -18.21 3.49
CA TRP A 93 24.17 -17.30 2.69
C TRP A 93 23.65 -17.99 1.43
N ASN A 94 22.36 -17.93 1.18
CA ASN A 94 21.73 -18.52 -0.01
C ASN A 94 22.19 -17.78 -1.28
N ALA A 95 22.89 -18.48 -2.17
CA ALA A 95 23.45 -17.90 -3.40
C ALA A 95 22.39 -17.28 -4.34
N GLN A 96 21.12 -17.64 -4.20
CA GLN A 96 20.01 -17.07 -4.95
C GLN A 96 19.36 -15.85 -4.24
N GLY A 97 19.86 -15.50 -3.02
CA GLY A 97 19.24 -14.50 -2.17
C GLY A 97 17.97 -15.00 -1.48
N TYR A 98 17.43 -14.19 -0.61
CA TYR A 98 16.18 -14.40 0.11
C TYR A 98 15.04 -13.60 -0.48
N LEU A 99 15.37 -12.52 -1.20
CA LEU A 99 14.47 -11.72 -2.03
C LEU A 99 15.13 -11.48 -3.40
N ARG A 100 14.34 -11.39 -4.45
CA ARG A 100 14.85 -11.04 -5.79
C ARG A 100 15.28 -9.58 -5.88
N THR A 101 14.47 -8.71 -5.30
CA THR A 101 14.68 -7.26 -5.23
C THR A 101 14.13 -6.75 -3.92
N LEU A 102 14.70 -5.67 -3.40
CA LEU A 102 14.09 -4.98 -2.26
C LEU A 102 12.90 -4.16 -2.76
N PRO A 103 11.70 -4.37 -2.18
CA PRO A 103 10.58 -3.50 -2.49
C PRO A 103 10.83 -2.10 -1.91
N VAL A 104 10.25 -1.10 -2.55
CA VAL A 104 10.01 0.22 -1.98
C VAL A 104 8.55 0.27 -1.53
N ASP A 105 8.27 1.09 -0.54
CA ASP A 105 6.90 1.22 -0.07
C ASP A 105 5.98 1.87 -1.15
N PRO A 106 4.66 1.82 -1.00
CA PRO A 106 3.72 2.37 -1.98
C PRO A 106 3.79 3.90 -2.16
N TRP A 107 4.56 4.58 -1.33
CA TRP A 107 4.83 6.02 -1.44
C TRP A 107 6.19 6.32 -2.08
N GLY A 108 7.00 5.27 -2.36
CA GLY A 108 8.29 5.37 -3.05
C GLY A 108 9.48 5.48 -2.11
N THR A 109 9.28 5.30 -0.80
CA THR A 109 10.35 5.35 0.20
C THR A 109 10.89 3.94 0.48
N PRO A 110 12.21 3.72 0.62
CA PRO A 110 12.76 2.44 1.04
C PRO A 110 12.32 2.08 2.45
N TYR A 111 12.02 0.78 2.68
CA TYR A 111 11.75 0.27 4.02
C TYR A 111 12.97 0.45 4.92
N GLN A 112 12.71 0.81 6.17
CA GLN A 112 13.73 1.02 7.20
C GLN A 112 13.95 -0.26 8.01
N TYR A 113 15.20 -0.47 8.44
CA TYR A 113 15.58 -1.65 9.20
C TYR A 113 16.62 -1.30 10.25
N LEU A 114 16.40 -1.76 11.48
CA LEU A 114 17.31 -1.60 12.59
C LEU A 114 17.47 -2.93 13.33
N GLN A 115 18.71 -3.32 13.60
CA GLN A 115 19.06 -4.49 14.40
C GLN A 115 20.22 -4.12 15.36
N PRO A 116 20.02 -4.24 16.67
CA PRO A 116 18.82 -4.70 17.37
C PRO A 116 17.62 -3.76 17.23
N GLY A 117 16.41 -4.31 17.26
CA GLY A 117 15.18 -3.54 17.33
C GLY A 117 14.95 -2.94 18.70
N THR A 118 14.28 -1.80 18.75
CA THR A 118 13.92 -1.10 19.98
C THR A 118 12.41 -1.06 20.24
N ARG A 119 11.61 -1.25 19.18
CA ARG A 119 10.14 -1.20 19.21
C ARG A 119 9.51 -2.59 19.13
N SER A 120 10.10 -3.47 18.33
CA SER A 120 9.61 -4.83 18.12
C SER A 120 10.22 -5.82 19.10
N THR A 121 9.45 -6.85 19.48
CA THR A 121 9.92 -8.01 20.26
C THR A 121 10.64 -9.06 19.42
N GLU A 122 10.67 -8.92 18.09
CA GLU A 122 11.28 -9.88 17.14
C GLU A 122 12.81 -9.76 17.06
N GLY A 123 13.41 -8.76 17.75
CA GLY A 123 14.85 -8.52 17.77
C GLY A 123 15.34 -7.58 16.68
N TYR A 124 14.45 -7.11 15.79
CA TYR A 124 14.71 -6.08 14.80
C TYR A 124 13.47 -5.19 14.63
N ASP A 125 13.65 -3.97 14.17
CA ASP A 125 12.60 -3.07 13.75
C ASP A 125 12.61 -3.01 12.22
N LEU A 126 11.45 -3.26 11.61
CA LEU A 126 11.21 -3.17 10.16
C LEU A 126 9.98 -2.31 9.93
N PHE A 127 10.12 -1.22 9.16
CA PHE A 127 9.03 -0.26 9.02
C PHE A 127 9.09 0.57 7.73
N SER A 128 7.92 1.09 7.33
CA SER A 128 7.76 2.17 6.38
C SER A 128 7.51 3.47 7.13
N LEU A 129 7.99 4.59 6.59
CA LEU A 129 7.78 5.94 7.13
C LEU A 129 6.44 6.56 6.72
N GLY A 130 5.54 5.78 6.11
CA GLY A 130 4.24 6.29 5.68
C GLY A 130 4.30 7.28 4.53
N THR A 131 3.27 8.13 4.43
CA THR A 131 3.10 9.05 3.30
C THR A 131 4.07 10.22 3.28
N ASP A 132 4.58 10.64 4.44
CA ASP A 132 5.44 11.83 4.57
C ASP A 132 6.94 11.49 4.54
N GLY A 133 7.31 10.20 4.64
CA GLY A 133 8.69 9.75 4.61
C GLY A 133 9.52 10.19 5.82
N VAL A 134 8.89 10.59 6.93
CA VAL A 134 9.55 11.09 8.14
C VAL A 134 9.15 10.20 9.33
N PRO A 135 10.07 9.90 10.26
CA PRO A 135 9.74 9.10 11.45
C PRO A 135 8.64 9.73 12.29
N GLY A 136 7.63 8.93 12.68
CA GLY A 136 6.51 9.35 13.52
C GLY A 136 5.21 9.49 12.75
N GLY A 137 4.57 10.67 12.82
CA GLY A 137 3.32 10.99 12.12
C GLY A 137 2.06 10.36 12.73
N GLU A 138 0.91 10.73 12.18
CA GLU A 138 -0.42 10.21 12.56
C GLU A 138 -1.22 9.83 11.32
N GLY A 139 -2.17 8.92 11.46
CA GLY A 139 -3.04 8.49 10.37
C GLY A 139 -2.27 7.83 9.24
N LEU A 140 -2.34 8.39 8.03
CA LEU A 140 -1.63 7.88 6.85
C LEU A 140 -0.12 8.22 6.85
N ALA A 141 0.29 9.22 7.62
CA ALA A 141 1.69 9.60 7.83
C ALA A 141 2.35 8.80 8.96
N ALA A 142 1.59 7.99 9.71
CA ALA A 142 2.16 7.18 10.76
C ALA A 142 3.10 6.09 10.23
N ASP A 143 4.20 5.85 10.95
CA ASP A 143 5.08 4.71 10.68
C ASP A 143 4.29 3.40 10.71
N LEU A 144 4.49 2.55 9.71
CA LEU A 144 3.95 1.19 9.67
C LEU A 144 5.06 0.20 9.95
N GLY A 145 5.06 -0.46 11.10
CA GLY A 145 6.14 -1.33 11.51
C GLY A 145 5.69 -2.69 12.03
N ASN A 146 6.67 -3.62 12.16
CA ASN A 146 6.44 -4.98 12.68
C ASN A 146 6.11 -5.05 14.17
N TRP A 147 6.10 -3.93 14.88
CA TRP A 147 5.63 -3.82 16.27
C TRP A 147 4.12 -3.57 16.38
N GLN A 148 3.44 -3.37 15.24
CA GLN A 148 1.99 -3.20 15.18
C GLN A 148 1.31 -4.54 14.87
N PRO A 149 0.16 -4.82 15.49
CA PRO A 149 -0.58 -6.06 15.25
C PRO A 149 -1.18 -6.16 13.83
#